data_c995558df56a8ef2390b948258e91195
#
_entry.id   c995558df56a8ef2390b948258e91195
#
_cell.length_a   1.000
_cell.length_b   1.000
_cell.length_c   1.000
_cell.angle_alpha   90.00
_cell.angle_beta   90.00
_cell.angle_gamma   90.00
#
_symmetry.space_group_name_H-M   'P 1'
#
loop_
_entity.id
_entity.type
_entity.pdbx_description
1 polymer ?
#
loop_
_entity_poly.entity_id
_entity_poly.type
_entity_poly.pdbx_seq_one_letter_code
_entity_poly.pdbx_strand_id
1 'polypeptide(L)'
;VYKRQASAASDTPLRVMPLGDSITWGVGSSTGNGYRGPLFNQLAADGHPLDFVGTVRGGSMSDPDNEGHSGYRIDQIAALADASLTRYRPNVVTLHIGTNDLQGASEVDSAIARLRSLVNQITADVPDATVLVASLVVSTSSSEERWRGTYNQATRQIVSDAQAAGKRVAFVDMSGLTTADLADPLHPNDSGYQKMADAFRRGVQAADSAGWVKNPAPAPARVQSGIAGKCMDVNGAGTANGTAVQTWSCGDSANQYWSAYTDGTLRSMGKCLDTAGGATANGTKVQIRTPASGRCLDVPGASTTNGTQLVLWDCNGASNQKWTTLATG
;
A
#
# COMPACT_ATOMS: atom_id res chain seq x y z
N VAL A 1 24.07 -24.81 29.07
CA VAL A 1 23.87 -23.39 28.79
C VAL A 1 23.58 -23.26 27.29
N TYR A 2 22.30 -23.20 26.90
CA TYR A 2 21.91 -22.90 25.52
C TYR A 2 22.17 -21.40 25.29
N LYS A 3 23.20 -21.07 24.52
CA LYS A 3 23.35 -19.75 23.94
C LYS A 3 22.21 -19.57 22.94
N ARG A 4 21.25 -18.69 23.21
CA ARG A 4 20.37 -18.14 22.15
C ARG A 4 21.31 -17.54 21.11
N GLN A 5 21.37 -18.14 19.92
CA GLN A 5 21.88 -17.44 18.76
C GLN A 5 20.97 -16.22 18.57
N ALA A 6 21.51 -15.03 18.69
CA ALA A 6 20.85 -13.84 18.21
C ALA A 6 20.57 -14.10 16.71
N SER A 7 19.32 -14.07 16.33
CA SER A 7 18.95 -14.02 14.92
C SER A 7 19.73 -12.86 14.31
N ALA A 8 20.46 -13.08 13.22
CA ALA A 8 21.07 -11.99 12.48
C ALA A 8 19.95 -11.00 12.17
N ALA A 9 20.22 -9.70 12.42
CA ALA A 9 19.30 -8.65 12.03
C ALA A 9 18.96 -8.85 10.54
N SER A 10 17.68 -8.74 10.18
CA SER A 10 17.29 -8.83 8.79
C SER A 10 17.75 -7.53 8.12
N ASP A 11 18.61 -7.64 7.11
CA ASP A 11 19.06 -6.50 6.31
C ASP A 11 17.95 -6.01 5.35
N THR A 12 16.77 -6.64 5.37
CA THR A 12 15.67 -6.28 4.48
C THR A 12 15.09 -4.93 4.90
N PRO A 13 15.15 -3.90 4.05
CA PRO A 13 14.53 -2.62 4.34
C PRO A 13 13.01 -2.77 4.49
N LEU A 14 12.45 -2.11 5.49
CA LEU A 14 11.01 -2.05 5.72
C LEU A 14 10.47 -0.70 5.26
N ARG A 15 9.64 -0.72 4.23
CA ARG A 15 8.78 0.41 3.87
C ARG A 15 7.38 0.09 4.35
N VAL A 16 7.04 0.70 5.49
CA VAL A 16 5.81 0.40 6.22
C VAL A 16 4.75 1.45 5.93
N MET A 17 3.56 1.03 5.51
CA MET A 17 2.40 1.92 5.41
C MET A 17 1.44 1.64 6.58
N PRO A 18 1.40 2.51 7.59
CA PRO A 18 0.32 2.48 8.58
C PRO A 18 -0.98 2.98 7.92
N LEU A 19 -1.93 2.09 7.69
CA LEU A 19 -3.18 2.35 6.96
C LEU A 19 -4.38 2.18 7.90
N GLY A 20 -5.28 3.17 7.96
CA GLY A 20 -6.48 3.09 8.78
C GLY A 20 -7.12 4.43 9.10
N ASP A 21 -7.77 4.48 10.27
CA ASP A 21 -8.58 5.61 10.74
C ASP A 21 -7.86 6.48 11.79
N SER A 22 -8.62 7.07 12.72
CA SER A 22 -8.12 7.91 13.81
C SER A 22 -7.16 7.19 14.76
N ILE A 23 -7.31 5.88 14.93
CA ILE A 23 -6.40 5.07 15.77
C ILE A 23 -5.04 4.96 15.06
N THR A 24 -5.02 4.78 13.76
CA THR A 24 -3.78 4.81 12.96
C THR A 24 -3.18 6.23 12.92
N TRP A 25 -4.01 7.27 12.84
CA TRP A 25 -3.56 8.66 12.99
C TRP A 25 -2.91 8.96 14.34
N GLY A 26 -3.40 8.33 15.43
CA GLY A 26 -2.86 8.48 16.77
C GLY A 26 -3.69 9.36 17.71
N VAL A 27 -5.01 9.48 17.47
CA VAL A 27 -5.93 10.16 18.39
C VAL A 27 -5.89 9.48 19.76
N GLY A 28 -5.85 10.26 20.84
CA GLY A 28 -5.73 9.76 22.22
C GLY A 28 -4.28 9.57 22.72
N SER A 29 -3.29 9.59 21.81
CA SER A 29 -1.87 9.58 22.18
C SER A 29 -1.40 10.97 22.61
N SER A 30 -0.59 11.06 23.68
CA SER A 30 -0.03 12.31 24.18
C SER A 30 0.89 13.00 23.17
N THR A 31 1.48 12.24 22.24
CA THR A 31 2.42 12.74 21.22
C THR A 31 1.81 12.85 19.83
N GLY A 32 0.57 12.35 19.64
CA GLY A 32 -0.03 12.17 18.32
C GLY A 32 0.60 11.07 17.47
N ASN A 33 1.56 10.33 18.01
CA ASN A 33 2.25 9.27 17.26
C ASN A 33 1.42 7.98 17.16
N GLY A 34 0.46 7.76 18.08
CA GLY A 34 -0.26 6.50 18.17
C GLY A 34 0.70 5.30 18.33
N TYR A 35 0.33 4.15 17.75
CA TYR A 35 1.20 2.97 17.74
C TYR A 35 2.42 3.12 16.81
N ARG A 36 2.38 4.07 15.88
CA ARG A 36 3.42 4.27 14.86
C ARG A 36 4.77 4.62 15.49
N GLY A 37 4.80 5.52 16.49
CA GLY A 37 6.03 5.92 17.16
C GLY A 37 6.75 4.76 17.87
N PRO A 38 6.08 4.05 18.82
CA PRO A 38 6.66 2.86 19.44
C PRO A 38 7.04 1.77 18.43
N LEU A 39 6.22 1.51 17.43
CA LEU A 39 6.51 0.52 16.38
C LEU A 39 7.77 0.88 15.59
N PHE A 40 7.91 2.14 15.17
CA PHE A 40 9.09 2.64 14.48
C PHE A 40 10.36 2.39 15.30
N ASN A 41 10.34 2.79 16.56
CA ASN A 41 11.50 2.62 17.45
C ASN A 41 11.87 1.14 17.66
N GLN A 42 10.86 0.27 17.77
CA GLN A 42 11.07 -1.16 17.95
C GLN A 42 11.64 -1.84 16.70
N LEU A 43 11.13 -1.51 15.51
CA LEU A 43 11.64 -2.08 14.25
C LEU A 43 13.05 -1.55 13.93
N ALA A 44 13.34 -0.29 14.25
CA ALA A 44 14.68 0.25 14.14
C ALA A 44 15.65 -0.45 15.11
N ALA A 45 15.20 -0.75 16.34
CA ALA A 45 16.00 -1.51 17.32
C ALA A 45 16.19 -2.98 16.90
N ASP A 46 15.30 -3.55 16.10
CA ASP A 46 15.47 -4.88 15.49
C ASP A 46 16.51 -4.88 14.36
N GLY A 47 16.99 -3.71 13.93
CA GLY A 47 18.07 -3.53 12.95
C GLY A 47 17.61 -3.33 11.52
N HIS A 48 16.30 -3.16 11.27
CA HIS A 48 15.80 -2.90 9.92
C HIS A 48 16.10 -1.46 9.48
N PRO A 49 16.63 -1.24 8.26
CA PRO A 49 16.48 0.04 7.58
C PRO A 49 14.98 0.33 7.40
N LEU A 50 14.51 1.52 7.81
CA LEU A 50 13.10 1.77 8.03
C LEU A 50 12.64 3.07 7.39
N ASP A 51 11.48 3.00 6.70
CA ASP A 51 10.83 4.10 6.00
C ASP A 51 9.31 3.94 6.20
N PHE A 52 8.68 4.85 6.96
CA PHE A 52 7.23 4.90 7.05
C PHE A 52 6.70 5.74 5.90
N VAL A 53 5.60 5.31 5.28
CA VAL A 53 5.08 5.96 4.08
C VAL A 53 3.57 6.20 4.16
N GLY A 54 3.12 7.25 3.49
CA GLY A 54 1.73 7.64 3.38
C GLY A 54 1.57 9.08 2.93
N THR A 55 0.34 9.49 2.67
CA THR A 55 0.03 10.85 2.19
C THR A 55 -0.11 11.86 3.31
N VAL A 56 -0.25 11.41 4.55
CA VAL A 56 -0.45 12.29 5.72
C VAL A 56 0.72 12.18 6.69
N ARG A 57 0.95 13.26 7.42
CA ARG A 57 2.04 13.39 8.39
C ARG A 57 1.46 13.80 9.74
N GLY A 58 1.74 13.05 10.78
CA GLY A 58 1.20 13.34 12.10
C GLY A 58 2.07 12.82 13.24
N GLY A 59 1.98 13.53 14.39
CA GLY A 59 2.78 13.23 15.56
C GLY A 59 4.14 13.91 15.59
N SER A 60 4.93 13.60 16.62
CA SER A 60 6.24 14.22 16.91
C SER A 60 7.41 13.23 16.74
N MET A 61 7.23 12.16 15.97
CA MET A 61 8.26 11.15 15.69
C MET A 61 9.17 11.56 14.54
N SER A 62 10.33 10.88 14.41
CA SER A 62 11.33 11.17 13.38
C SER A 62 10.82 10.93 11.96
N ASP A 63 9.94 9.95 11.77
CA ASP A 63 9.32 9.63 10.50
C ASP A 63 7.79 9.59 10.70
N PRO A 64 7.09 10.71 10.48
CA PRO A 64 5.67 10.87 10.80
C PRO A 64 4.74 10.43 9.68
N ASP A 65 5.24 9.91 8.57
CA ASP A 65 4.44 9.57 7.39
C ASP A 65 3.50 8.38 7.68
N ASN A 66 2.28 8.47 7.20
CA ASN A 66 1.25 7.44 7.42
C ASN A 66 0.06 7.63 6.48
N GLU A 67 -0.87 6.69 6.49
CA GLU A 67 -2.15 6.72 5.78
C GLU A 67 -3.32 6.56 6.77
N GLY A 68 -3.24 7.21 7.93
CA GLY A 68 -4.29 7.25 8.94
C GLY A 68 -5.20 8.44 8.74
N HIS A 69 -6.48 8.20 8.47
CA HIS A 69 -7.48 9.23 8.20
C HIS A 69 -8.58 9.22 9.27
N SER A 70 -8.51 10.20 10.16
CA SER A 70 -9.43 10.28 11.31
C SER A 70 -10.89 10.34 10.87
N GLY A 71 -11.74 9.47 11.44
CA GLY A 71 -13.16 9.38 11.13
C GLY A 71 -13.52 8.56 9.88
N TYR A 72 -12.52 8.07 9.13
CA TYR A 72 -12.79 7.30 7.90
C TYR A 72 -13.29 5.89 8.19
N ARG A 73 -14.23 5.46 7.35
CA ARG A 73 -14.70 4.08 7.25
C ARG A 73 -13.87 3.31 6.21
N ILE A 74 -14.10 2.01 6.16
CA ILE A 74 -13.41 1.09 5.25
C ILE A 74 -13.56 1.51 3.78
N ASP A 75 -14.77 1.93 3.35
CA ASP A 75 -15.04 2.38 1.98
C ASP A 75 -14.26 3.65 1.60
N GLN A 76 -14.07 4.55 2.55
CA GLN A 76 -13.32 5.79 2.34
C GLN A 76 -11.81 5.52 2.26
N ILE A 77 -11.30 4.59 3.08
CA ILE A 77 -9.91 4.12 2.95
C ILE A 77 -9.70 3.40 1.62
N ALA A 78 -10.64 2.54 1.19
CA ALA A 78 -10.56 1.85 -0.08
C ALA A 78 -10.46 2.83 -1.28
N ALA A 79 -11.18 3.95 -1.21
CA ALA A 79 -11.19 4.94 -2.28
C ALA A 79 -9.83 5.64 -2.52
N LEU A 80 -8.95 5.69 -1.50
CA LEU A 80 -7.62 6.31 -1.62
C LEU A 80 -6.48 5.28 -1.69
N ALA A 81 -6.75 4.02 -1.34
CA ALA A 81 -5.73 2.99 -1.16
C ALA A 81 -4.92 2.73 -2.45
N ASP A 82 -5.59 2.61 -3.62
CA ASP A 82 -4.91 2.33 -4.89
C ASP A 82 -3.82 3.36 -5.19
N ALA A 83 -4.14 4.65 -5.04
CA ALA A 83 -3.21 5.74 -5.32
C ALA A 83 -2.01 5.72 -4.34
N SER A 84 -2.28 5.55 -3.03
CA SER A 84 -1.26 5.53 -1.99
C SER A 84 -0.37 4.29 -2.09
N LEU A 85 -0.96 3.10 -2.26
CA LEU A 85 -0.20 1.84 -2.40
C LEU A 85 0.67 1.84 -3.66
N THR A 86 0.14 2.33 -4.77
CA THR A 86 0.90 2.45 -6.03
C THR A 86 2.04 3.46 -5.89
N ARG A 87 1.79 4.59 -5.25
CA ARG A 87 2.79 5.66 -5.08
C ARG A 87 3.94 5.22 -4.18
N TYR A 88 3.62 4.68 -3.02
CA TYR A 88 4.63 4.43 -1.98
C TYR A 88 5.20 3.02 -2.00
N ARG A 89 4.52 2.05 -2.60
CA ARG A 89 4.98 0.67 -2.73
C ARG A 89 5.49 0.08 -1.41
N PRO A 90 4.68 0.06 -0.34
CA PRO A 90 5.09 -0.56 0.91
C PRO A 90 5.37 -2.07 0.71
N ASN A 91 6.34 -2.60 1.45
CA ASN A 91 6.51 -4.06 1.58
C ASN A 91 5.86 -4.59 2.87
N VAL A 92 5.42 -3.70 3.75
CA VAL A 92 4.61 -4.01 4.93
C VAL A 92 3.46 -3.01 5.03
N VAL A 93 2.23 -3.50 5.19
CA VAL A 93 1.05 -2.67 5.49
C VAL A 93 0.53 -3.09 6.86
N THR A 94 0.40 -2.15 7.80
CA THR A 94 -0.32 -2.36 9.05
C THR A 94 -1.71 -1.78 8.94
N LEU A 95 -2.73 -2.65 8.90
CA LEU A 95 -4.12 -2.25 8.69
C LEU A 95 -4.92 -2.38 10.00
N HIS A 96 -5.39 -1.26 10.53
CA HIS A 96 -6.39 -1.20 11.60
C HIS A 96 -7.53 -0.28 11.16
N ILE A 97 -8.71 -0.84 10.91
CA ILE A 97 -9.87 -0.13 10.34
C ILE A 97 -11.18 -0.84 10.69
N GLY A 98 -12.27 -0.09 10.76
CA GLY A 98 -13.62 -0.61 10.99
C GLY A 98 -14.33 0.01 12.20
N THR A 99 -13.61 0.71 13.09
CA THR A 99 -14.18 1.40 14.25
C THR A 99 -15.36 2.29 13.85
N ASN A 100 -15.17 3.13 12.83
CA ASN A 100 -16.21 4.06 12.35
C ASN A 100 -17.36 3.37 11.61
N ASP A 101 -17.13 2.19 11.03
CA ASP A 101 -18.17 1.37 10.42
C ASP A 101 -19.13 0.81 11.46
N LEU A 102 -18.64 0.51 12.67
CA LEU A 102 -19.43 -0.06 13.76
C LEU A 102 -20.11 1.00 14.65
N GLN A 103 -19.78 2.28 14.51
CA GLN A 103 -20.41 3.37 15.27
C GLN A 103 -21.85 3.67 14.80
N GLY A 104 -22.19 3.32 13.58
CA GLY A 104 -23.55 3.46 13.05
C GLY A 104 -24.46 2.31 13.39
N ALA A 105 -25.77 2.50 13.22
CA ALA A 105 -26.78 1.45 13.44
C ALA A 105 -26.73 0.34 12.39
N SER A 106 -25.83 0.38 11.45
CA SER A 106 -25.84 -0.46 10.25
C SER A 106 -24.85 -1.63 10.34
N GLU A 107 -25.39 -2.75 10.19
CA GLU A 107 -24.97 -3.96 9.49
C GLU A 107 -23.46 -4.27 9.53
N VAL A 108 -23.03 -4.91 10.61
CA VAL A 108 -21.69 -5.50 10.72
C VAL A 108 -21.29 -6.30 9.45
N ASP A 109 -22.25 -6.95 8.79
CA ASP A 109 -22.03 -7.73 7.58
C ASP A 109 -21.52 -6.86 6.43
N SER A 110 -22.04 -5.63 6.29
CA SER A 110 -21.54 -4.68 5.29
C SER A 110 -20.10 -4.24 5.58
N ALA A 111 -19.76 -4.01 6.86
CA ALA A 111 -18.40 -3.69 7.27
C ALA A 111 -17.44 -4.85 6.98
N ILE A 112 -17.85 -6.09 7.27
CA ILE A 112 -17.09 -7.30 6.97
C ILE A 112 -16.86 -7.46 5.46
N ALA A 113 -17.90 -7.25 4.66
CA ALA A 113 -17.77 -7.32 3.20
C ALA A 113 -16.81 -6.26 2.64
N ARG A 114 -16.87 -5.02 3.16
CA ARG A 114 -15.92 -3.95 2.80
C ARG A 114 -14.49 -4.29 3.22
N LEU A 115 -14.28 -4.84 4.43
CA LEU A 115 -12.94 -5.26 4.86
C LEU A 115 -12.36 -6.33 3.93
N ARG A 116 -13.15 -7.34 3.57
CA ARG A 116 -12.73 -8.37 2.61
C ARG A 116 -12.33 -7.76 1.27
N SER A 117 -13.12 -6.83 0.77
CA SER A 117 -12.81 -6.11 -0.49
C SER A 117 -11.53 -5.29 -0.38
N LEU A 118 -11.32 -4.56 0.72
CA LEU A 118 -10.11 -3.77 0.95
C LEU A 118 -8.85 -4.65 1.05
N VAL A 119 -8.91 -5.78 1.76
CA VAL A 119 -7.78 -6.73 1.84
C VAL A 119 -7.44 -7.29 0.46
N ASN A 120 -8.46 -7.62 -0.35
CA ASN A 120 -8.25 -8.08 -1.72
C ASN A 120 -7.63 -6.98 -2.61
N GLN A 121 -8.09 -5.74 -2.47
CA GLN A 121 -7.56 -4.57 -3.17
C GLN A 121 -6.08 -4.35 -2.81
N ILE A 122 -5.75 -4.27 -1.52
CA ILE A 122 -4.35 -4.09 -1.08
C ILE A 122 -3.45 -5.18 -1.64
N THR A 123 -3.87 -6.44 -1.56
CA THR A 123 -3.06 -7.57 -2.07
C THR A 123 -2.99 -7.65 -3.59
N ALA A 124 -3.88 -6.99 -4.32
CA ALA A 124 -3.79 -6.84 -5.76
C ALA A 124 -2.85 -5.71 -6.17
N ASP A 125 -2.87 -4.58 -5.45
CA ASP A 125 -2.05 -3.42 -5.74
C ASP A 125 -0.57 -3.63 -5.39
N VAL A 126 -0.32 -4.27 -4.24
CA VAL A 126 1.04 -4.57 -3.75
C VAL A 126 1.19 -6.07 -3.44
N PRO A 127 1.20 -6.94 -4.46
CA PRO A 127 1.16 -8.40 -4.28
C PRO A 127 2.38 -8.97 -3.54
N ASP A 128 3.48 -8.25 -3.50
CA ASP A 128 4.69 -8.63 -2.79
C ASP A 128 4.72 -8.14 -1.33
N ALA A 129 3.78 -7.29 -0.93
CA ALA A 129 3.71 -6.79 0.43
C ALA A 129 3.15 -7.84 1.41
N THR A 130 3.61 -7.73 2.65
CA THR A 130 2.99 -8.39 3.80
C THR A 130 1.93 -7.47 4.39
N VAL A 131 0.69 -7.95 4.49
CA VAL A 131 -0.44 -7.19 5.05
C VAL A 131 -0.78 -7.70 6.44
N LEU A 132 -0.60 -6.88 7.44
CA LEU A 132 -0.89 -7.19 8.85
C LEU A 132 -2.26 -6.59 9.19
N VAL A 133 -3.29 -7.43 9.21
CA VAL A 133 -4.68 -7.01 9.48
C VAL A 133 -4.97 -7.20 10.96
N ALA A 134 -5.16 -6.09 11.66
CA ALA A 134 -5.44 -6.09 13.08
C ALA A 134 -6.93 -6.33 13.39
N SER A 135 -7.21 -7.01 14.50
CA SER A 135 -8.52 -6.93 15.13
C SER A 135 -8.77 -5.53 15.69
N LEU A 136 -10.03 -5.11 15.80
CA LEU A 136 -10.37 -3.88 16.51
C LEU A 136 -10.02 -4.01 18.00
N VAL A 137 -9.49 -2.93 18.56
CA VAL A 137 -9.20 -2.80 19.99
C VAL A 137 -10.51 -2.82 20.82
N VAL A 138 -10.39 -2.99 22.11
CA VAL A 138 -11.52 -2.85 23.04
C VAL A 138 -12.10 -1.43 22.93
N SER A 139 -13.41 -1.30 23.17
CA SER A 139 -14.12 -0.02 23.21
C SER A 139 -15.05 0.02 24.39
N THR A 140 -15.40 1.21 24.88
CA THR A 140 -16.51 1.44 25.80
C THR A 140 -17.74 2.04 25.10
N SER A 141 -17.66 2.25 23.78
CA SER A 141 -18.80 2.60 22.95
C SER A 141 -19.73 1.38 22.78
N SER A 142 -20.97 1.48 23.24
CA SER A 142 -21.92 0.37 23.15
C SER A 142 -22.27 -0.01 21.72
N SER A 143 -22.21 0.92 20.78
CA SER A 143 -22.46 0.67 19.35
C SER A 143 -21.36 -0.19 18.74
N GLU A 144 -20.10 0.11 19.01
CA GLU A 144 -18.97 -0.67 18.50
C GLU A 144 -18.84 -2.02 19.22
N GLU A 145 -18.84 -2.01 20.55
CA GLU A 145 -18.62 -3.22 21.34
C GLU A 145 -19.66 -4.30 21.06
N ARG A 146 -20.87 -3.89 20.73
CA ARG A 146 -21.95 -4.80 20.29
C ARG A 146 -21.53 -5.70 19.13
N TRP A 147 -20.74 -5.19 18.18
CA TRP A 147 -20.39 -5.88 16.93
C TRP A 147 -18.90 -6.25 16.83
N ARG A 148 -18.05 -5.69 17.70
CA ARG A 148 -16.61 -5.89 17.67
C ARG A 148 -16.22 -7.37 17.68
N GLY A 149 -16.86 -8.18 18.51
CA GLY A 149 -16.60 -9.64 18.57
C GLY A 149 -16.85 -10.32 17.24
N THR A 150 -18.00 -10.06 16.62
CA THR A 150 -18.39 -10.61 15.31
C THR A 150 -17.42 -10.13 14.21
N TYR A 151 -17.10 -8.84 14.19
CA TYR A 151 -16.17 -8.26 13.22
C TYR A 151 -14.77 -8.85 13.36
N ASN A 152 -14.24 -8.98 14.58
CA ASN A 152 -12.90 -9.53 14.83
C ASN A 152 -12.82 -11.03 14.46
N GLN A 153 -13.89 -11.80 14.68
CA GLN A 153 -13.96 -13.18 14.21
C GLN A 153 -13.95 -13.25 12.68
N ALA A 154 -14.72 -12.42 12.02
CA ALA A 154 -14.75 -12.33 10.55
C ALA A 154 -13.40 -11.87 9.98
N THR A 155 -12.71 -10.95 10.66
CA THR A 155 -11.34 -10.52 10.28
C THR A 155 -10.37 -11.69 10.27
N ARG A 156 -10.41 -12.58 11.28
CA ARG A 156 -9.60 -13.83 11.28
C ARG A 156 -9.92 -14.71 10.08
N GLN A 157 -11.21 -14.86 9.74
CA GLN A 157 -11.63 -15.68 8.58
C GLN A 157 -11.16 -15.05 7.25
N ILE A 158 -11.27 -13.73 7.10
CA ILE A 158 -10.79 -13.02 5.91
C ILE A 158 -9.28 -13.26 5.72
N VAL A 159 -8.51 -13.16 6.78
CA VAL A 159 -7.06 -13.43 6.74
C VAL A 159 -6.79 -14.89 6.37
N SER A 160 -7.49 -15.84 6.97
CA SER A 160 -7.37 -17.27 6.67
C SER A 160 -7.67 -17.56 5.20
N ASP A 161 -8.74 -16.98 4.65
CA ASP A 161 -9.13 -17.12 3.24
C ASP A 161 -8.04 -16.54 2.31
N ALA A 162 -7.48 -15.38 2.67
CA ALA A 162 -6.41 -14.74 1.90
C ALA A 162 -5.13 -15.59 1.90
N GLN A 163 -4.75 -16.18 3.06
CA GLN A 163 -3.61 -17.09 3.17
C GLN A 163 -3.83 -18.37 2.33
N ALA A 164 -5.02 -18.93 2.37
CA ALA A 164 -5.38 -20.09 1.55
C ALA A 164 -5.29 -19.79 0.05
N ALA A 165 -5.51 -18.51 -0.34
CA ALA A 165 -5.31 -18.03 -1.71
C ALA A 165 -3.84 -17.64 -2.01
N GLY A 166 -2.87 -17.97 -1.14
CA GLY A 166 -1.44 -17.71 -1.32
C GLY A 166 -1.01 -16.27 -1.08
N LYS A 167 -1.86 -15.45 -0.44
CA LYS A 167 -1.53 -14.04 -0.11
C LYS A 167 -0.74 -13.96 1.20
N ARG A 168 0.16 -12.98 1.28
CA ARG A 168 0.96 -12.70 2.49
C ARG A 168 0.17 -11.79 3.43
N VAL A 169 -0.89 -12.31 4.01
CA VAL A 169 -1.76 -11.59 4.94
C VAL A 169 -1.70 -12.28 6.30
N ALA A 170 -1.44 -11.55 7.37
CA ALA A 170 -1.40 -12.09 8.72
C ALA A 170 -2.39 -11.36 9.63
N PHE A 171 -3.01 -12.10 10.53
CA PHE A 171 -3.87 -11.55 11.57
C PHE A 171 -3.02 -11.06 12.74
N VAL A 172 -3.31 -9.83 13.21
CA VAL A 172 -2.69 -9.25 14.41
C VAL A 172 -3.74 -9.10 15.50
N ASP A 173 -3.52 -9.79 16.60
CA ASP A 173 -4.47 -9.82 17.72
C ASP A 173 -4.25 -8.64 18.66
N MET A 174 -5.27 -7.78 18.78
CA MET A 174 -5.31 -6.64 19.70
C MET A 174 -6.07 -6.93 21.01
N SER A 175 -6.46 -8.19 21.27
CA SER A 175 -7.20 -8.58 22.48
C SER A 175 -6.44 -8.36 23.80
N GLY A 176 -5.15 -8.07 23.73
CA GLY A 176 -4.33 -7.72 24.90
C GLY A 176 -4.61 -6.31 25.46
N LEU A 177 -5.39 -5.47 24.77
CA LEU A 177 -5.83 -4.18 25.28
C LEU A 177 -7.06 -4.36 26.17
N THR A 178 -7.12 -3.55 27.24
CA THR A 178 -8.24 -3.48 28.18
C THR A 178 -8.81 -2.06 28.19
N THR A 179 -9.93 -1.84 28.86
CA THR A 179 -10.52 -0.50 29.00
C THR A 179 -9.62 0.49 29.73
N ALA A 180 -8.66 0.03 30.52
CA ALA A 180 -7.64 0.88 31.16
C ALA A 180 -6.62 1.44 30.14
N ASP A 181 -6.55 0.86 28.96
CA ASP A 181 -5.66 1.28 27.87
C ASP A 181 -6.32 2.31 26.93
N LEU A 182 -7.47 2.85 27.30
CA LEU A 182 -8.21 3.84 26.51
C LEU A 182 -8.03 5.25 27.07
N ALA A 183 -7.95 6.23 26.18
CA ALA A 183 -7.97 7.66 26.48
C ALA A 183 -9.42 8.20 26.46
N ASP A 184 -10.26 7.64 25.62
CA ASP A 184 -11.67 7.94 25.46
C ASP A 184 -12.43 6.65 25.07
N PRO A 185 -13.76 6.68 24.82
CA PRO A 185 -14.49 5.44 24.51
C PRO A 185 -13.98 4.61 23.33
N LEU A 186 -13.19 5.17 22.44
CA LEU A 186 -12.76 4.53 21.19
C LEU A 186 -11.24 4.43 21.02
N HIS A 187 -10.51 5.42 21.53
CA HIS A 187 -9.10 5.60 21.19
C HIS A 187 -8.19 5.11 22.32
N PRO A 188 -7.13 4.37 21.98
CA PRO A 188 -6.12 3.99 22.95
C PRO A 188 -5.40 5.21 23.55
N ASN A 189 -4.96 5.09 24.80
CA ASN A 189 -3.97 5.95 25.40
C ASN A 189 -2.55 5.45 25.05
N ASP A 190 -1.50 6.10 25.57
CA ASP A 190 -0.12 5.74 25.26
C ASP A 190 0.21 4.27 25.63
N SER A 191 -0.34 3.74 26.73
CA SER A 191 -0.19 2.32 27.09
C SER A 191 -0.84 1.40 26.06
N GLY A 192 -2.06 1.73 25.63
CA GLY A 192 -2.77 0.98 24.61
C GLY A 192 -2.03 0.99 23.28
N TYR A 193 -1.52 2.14 22.86
CA TYR A 193 -0.71 2.27 21.67
C TYR A 193 0.60 1.51 21.74
N GLN A 194 1.24 1.46 22.90
CA GLN A 194 2.42 0.61 23.09
C GLN A 194 2.08 -0.87 22.87
N LYS A 195 0.96 -1.37 23.41
CA LYS A 195 0.50 -2.75 23.21
C LYS A 195 0.17 -3.04 21.74
N MET A 196 -0.43 -2.09 21.03
CA MET A 196 -0.67 -2.21 19.59
C MET A 196 0.65 -2.33 18.80
N ALA A 197 1.62 -1.48 19.13
CA ALA A 197 2.95 -1.54 18.52
C ALA A 197 3.64 -2.89 18.76
N ASP A 198 3.57 -3.40 19.99
CA ASP A 198 4.11 -4.72 20.34
C ASP A 198 3.45 -5.84 19.52
N ALA A 199 2.14 -5.73 19.30
CA ALA A 199 1.40 -6.71 18.48
C ALA A 199 1.82 -6.65 17.00
N PHE A 200 1.88 -5.45 16.42
CA PHE A 200 2.36 -5.28 15.04
C PHE A 200 3.81 -5.71 14.86
N ARG A 201 4.71 -5.35 15.80
CA ARG A 201 6.12 -5.83 15.77
C ARG A 201 6.18 -7.34 15.72
N ARG A 202 5.45 -8.05 16.57
CA ARG A 202 5.39 -9.53 16.53
C ARG A 202 4.89 -10.04 15.18
N GLY A 203 3.92 -9.35 14.57
CA GLY A 203 3.43 -9.65 13.23
C GLY A 203 4.52 -9.50 12.17
N VAL A 204 5.28 -8.41 12.20
CA VAL A 204 6.43 -8.18 11.29
C VAL A 204 7.49 -9.26 11.48
N GLN A 205 7.89 -9.54 12.72
CA GLN A 205 8.91 -10.56 13.04
C GLN A 205 8.49 -11.96 12.58
N ALA A 206 7.22 -12.33 12.76
CA ALA A 206 6.70 -13.61 12.29
C ALA A 206 6.69 -13.69 10.76
N ALA A 207 6.29 -12.63 10.08
CA ALA A 207 6.27 -12.54 8.62
C ALA A 207 7.70 -12.58 8.03
N ASP A 208 8.65 -11.88 8.64
CA ASP A 208 10.05 -11.90 8.24
C ASP A 208 10.66 -13.28 8.42
N SER A 209 10.44 -13.91 9.57
CA SER A 209 10.88 -15.29 9.84
C SER A 209 10.28 -16.32 8.87
N ALA A 210 9.07 -16.07 8.37
CA ALA A 210 8.42 -16.88 7.34
C ALA A 210 8.92 -16.56 5.91
N GLY A 211 9.83 -15.60 5.74
CA GLY A 211 10.32 -15.14 4.45
C GLY A 211 9.29 -14.39 3.62
N TRP A 212 8.28 -13.81 4.26
CA TRP A 212 7.22 -13.05 3.59
C TRP A 212 7.64 -11.61 3.30
N VAL A 213 8.47 -11.02 4.18
CA VAL A 213 8.98 -9.67 3.97
C VAL A 213 10.02 -9.72 2.85
N LYS A 214 9.74 -9.02 1.77
CA LYS A 214 10.62 -8.91 0.60
C LYS A 214 11.20 -7.51 0.53
N ASN A 215 12.32 -7.34 -0.18
CA ASN A 215 12.82 -6.00 -0.46
C ASN A 215 11.70 -5.15 -1.09
N PRO A 216 11.49 -3.92 -0.62
CA PRO A 216 10.48 -3.07 -1.22
C PRO A 216 10.82 -2.85 -2.69
N ALA A 217 9.79 -2.91 -3.54
CA ALA A 217 9.99 -2.58 -4.94
C ALA A 217 10.47 -1.12 -5.07
N PRO A 218 11.25 -0.77 -6.10
CA PRO A 218 11.66 0.59 -6.33
C PRO A 218 10.47 1.55 -6.24
N ALA A 219 10.70 2.73 -5.64
CA ALA A 219 9.67 3.76 -5.57
C ALA A 219 9.14 4.06 -6.99
N PRO A 220 7.85 4.37 -7.14
CA PRO A 220 7.33 4.80 -8.42
C PRO A 220 8.11 6.02 -8.92
N ALA A 221 8.46 6.01 -10.18
CA ALA A 221 9.18 7.11 -10.81
C ALA A 221 8.42 7.58 -12.06
N ARG A 222 8.56 8.85 -12.39
CA ARG A 222 8.09 9.33 -13.69
C ARG A 222 8.99 8.76 -14.77
N VAL A 223 8.39 8.23 -15.81
CA VAL A 223 9.12 7.72 -16.97
C VAL A 223 9.12 8.79 -18.05
N GLN A 224 10.23 9.49 -18.16
CA GLN A 224 10.41 10.56 -19.15
C GLN A 224 10.83 10.00 -20.51
N SER A 225 10.19 10.46 -21.56
CA SER A 225 10.60 10.21 -22.93
C SER A 225 11.90 10.97 -23.26
N GLY A 226 12.69 10.47 -24.18
CA GLY A 226 13.78 11.22 -24.80
C GLY A 226 13.33 12.48 -25.56
N ILE A 227 12.02 12.70 -25.67
CA ILE A 227 11.42 13.97 -26.11
C ILE A 227 11.30 14.88 -24.87
N ALA A 228 11.93 16.04 -24.93
CA ALA A 228 12.04 16.94 -23.78
C ALA A 228 10.67 17.32 -23.19
N GLY A 229 10.57 17.23 -21.87
CA GLY A 229 9.38 17.64 -21.10
C GLY A 229 8.17 16.72 -21.25
N LYS A 230 8.32 15.51 -21.83
CA LYS A 230 7.23 14.53 -21.97
C LYS A 230 7.45 13.31 -21.11
N CYS A 231 6.41 12.92 -20.37
CA CYS A 231 6.36 11.74 -19.52
C CYS A 231 5.30 10.75 -20.02
N MET A 232 5.51 9.49 -19.71
CA MET A 232 4.52 8.43 -19.89
C MET A 232 3.35 8.66 -18.94
N ASP A 233 2.14 8.64 -19.49
CA ASP A 233 0.91 9.09 -18.80
C ASP A 233 -0.24 8.13 -19.12
N VAL A 234 -1.01 7.77 -18.09
CA VAL A 234 -2.26 7.03 -18.27
C VAL A 234 -3.38 8.04 -18.53
N ASN A 235 -3.99 7.98 -19.71
CA ASN A 235 -4.98 8.95 -20.15
C ASN A 235 -6.12 9.13 -19.12
N GLY A 236 -6.30 10.38 -18.68
CA GLY A 236 -7.35 10.77 -17.74
C GLY A 236 -7.29 10.07 -16.38
N ALA A 237 -6.14 9.53 -16.00
CA ALA A 237 -5.97 8.70 -14.81
C ALA A 237 -6.96 7.50 -14.75
N GLY A 238 -7.36 6.98 -15.91
CA GLY A 238 -8.31 5.89 -16.01
C GLY A 238 -7.74 4.56 -15.52
N THR A 239 -8.52 3.81 -14.72
CA THR A 239 -8.14 2.48 -14.20
C THR A 239 -8.85 1.33 -14.92
N ALA A 240 -9.69 1.62 -15.91
CA ALA A 240 -10.33 0.58 -16.72
C ALA A 240 -9.31 -0.12 -17.63
N ASN A 241 -9.50 -1.44 -17.85
CA ASN A 241 -8.69 -2.15 -18.84
C ASN A 241 -8.89 -1.52 -20.23
N GLY A 242 -7.81 -1.37 -20.98
CA GLY A 242 -7.83 -0.71 -22.28
C GLY A 242 -7.64 0.81 -22.24
N THR A 243 -7.48 1.42 -21.06
CA THR A 243 -7.11 2.84 -20.96
C THR A 243 -5.80 3.09 -21.69
N ALA A 244 -5.80 4.09 -22.57
CA ALA A 244 -4.65 4.43 -23.38
C ALA A 244 -3.46 4.92 -22.53
N VAL A 245 -2.25 4.52 -22.92
CA VAL A 245 -1.01 5.14 -22.42
C VAL A 245 -0.49 6.07 -23.48
N GLN A 246 -0.14 7.27 -23.08
CA GLN A 246 0.19 8.41 -23.95
C GLN A 246 1.41 9.18 -23.42
N THR A 247 1.86 10.19 -24.15
CA THR A 247 2.78 11.20 -23.63
C THR A 247 2.02 12.43 -23.19
N TRP A 248 2.41 13.00 -22.06
CA TRP A 248 1.89 14.28 -21.56
C TRP A 248 3.04 15.13 -21.02
N SER A 249 2.81 16.42 -20.86
CA SER A 249 3.77 17.26 -20.15
C SER A 249 4.03 16.71 -18.78
N CYS A 250 5.32 16.57 -18.38
CA CYS A 250 5.68 16.03 -17.07
C CYS A 250 5.06 16.88 -15.96
N GLY A 251 4.32 16.24 -15.06
CA GLY A 251 3.66 16.84 -13.91
C GLY A 251 3.74 15.91 -12.71
N ASP A 252 3.08 16.26 -11.62
CA ASP A 252 3.10 15.49 -10.38
C ASP A 252 1.79 14.70 -10.16
N SER A 253 1.16 14.27 -11.24
CA SER A 253 -0.08 13.48 -11.20
C SER A 253 0.20 11.98 -11.07
N ALA A 254 -0.60 11.26 -10.29
CA ALA A 254 -0.42 9.83 -10.00
C ALA A 254 -0.34 8.95 -11.27
N ASN A 255 -1.05 9.33 -12.33
CA ASN A 255 -1.07 8.62 -13.61
C ASN A 255 0.22 8.73 -14.44
N GLN A 256 1.22 9.47 -13.96
CA GLN A 256 2.57 9.56 -14.55
C GLN A 256 3.61 8.80 -13.75
N TYR A 257 3.23 8.20 -12.61
CA TYR A 257 4.13 7.39 -11.81
C TYR A 257 4.03 5.91 -12.19
N TRP A 258 5.17 5.33 -12.48
CA TRP A 258 5.32 3.95 -12.94
C TRP A 258 6.29 3.19 -12.05
N SER A 259 6.00 1.94 -11.82
CA SER A 259 6.82 1.06 -11.00
C SER A 259 7.18 -0.21 -11.77
N ALA A 260 8.46 -0.54 -11.77
CA ALA A 260 8.92 -1.85 -12.22
C ALA A 260 8.71 -2.88 -11.10
N TYR A 261 8.10 -4.00 -11.43
CA TYR A 261 7.89 -5.11 -10.50
C TYR A 261 8.89 -6.24 -10.76
N THR A 262 9.11 -7.08 -9.74
CA THR A 262 10.02 -8.24 -9.83
C THR A 262 9.53 -9.30 -10.81
N ASP A 263 8.22 -9.29 -11.12
CA ASP A 263 7.61 -10.15 -12.15
C ASP A 263 7.86 -9.64 -13.59
N GLY A 264 8.66 -8.58 -13.76
CA GLY A 264 9.00 -7.99 -15.04
C GLY A 264 7.93 -7.04 -15.60
N THR A 265 6.85 -6.76 -14.86
CA THR A 265 5.82 -5.83 -15.30
C THR A 265 6.16 -4.39 -14.93
N LEU A 266 5.70 -3.44 -15.77
CA LEU A 266 5.69 -2.01 -15.47
C LEU A 266 4.24 -1.60 -15.20
N ARG A 267 3.98 -1.03 -14.01
CA ARG A 267 2.62 -0.74 -13.58
C ARG A 267 2.44 0.72 -13.19
N SER A 268 1.24 1.24 -13.43
CA SER A 268 0.75 2.52 -12.93
C SER A 268 -0.67 2.35 -12.42
N MET A 269 -1.01 2.97 -11.29
CA MET A 269 -2.36 2.94 -10.70
C MET A 269 -2.94 1.51 -10.57
N GLY A 270 -2.14 0.54 -10.12
CA GLY A 270 -2.54 -0.86 -9.95
C GLY A 270 -2.70 -1.67 -11.25
N LYS A 271 -2.39 -1.10 -12.42
CA LYS A 271 -2.53 -1.74 -13.73
C LYS A 271 -1.19 -1.93 -14.42
N CYS A 272 -1.06 -3.02 -15.18
CA CYS A 272 0.14 -3.29 -15.98
C CYS A 272 0.12 -2.54 -17.31
N LEU A 273 1.28 -2.11 -17.78
CA LEU A 273 1.49 -1.68 -19.17
C LEU A 273 1.37 -2.90 -20.08
N ASP A 274 0.57 -2.79 -21.13
CA ASP A 274 0.28 -3.90 -22.05
C ASP A 274 0.13 -3.42 -23.50
N THR A 275 0.17 -4.39 -24.41
CA THR A 275 -0.13 -4.17 -25.83
C THR A 275 -1.55 -4.67 -26.16
N ALA A 276 -2.29 -3.88 -26.93
CA ALA A 276 -3.65 -4.21 -27.30
C ALA A 276 -3.74 -5.61 -27.93
N GLY A 277 -4.49 -6.52 -27.28
CA GLY A 277 -4.69 -7.88 -27.76
C GLY A 277 -3.45 -8.78 -27.78
N GLY A 278 -2.37 -8.41 -27.04
CA GLY A 278 -1.09 -9.14 -27.09
C GLY A 278 -0.39 -9.04 -28.43
N ALA A 279 -0.76 -8.07 -29.26
CA ALA A 279 -0.19 -7.91 -30.60
C ALA A 279 1.25 -7.44 -30.56
N THR A 280 2.05 -7.88 -31.54
CA THR A 280 3.49 -7.62 -31.63
C THR A 280 3.88 -6.72 -32.82
N ALA A 281 2.90 -6.32 -33.66
CA ALA A 281 3.15 -5.52 -34.85
C ALA A 281 3.56 -4.07 -34.53
N ASN A 282 4.34 -3.43 -35.43
CA ASN A 282 4.60 -2.00 -35.38
C ASN A 282 3.28 -1.21 -35.43
N GLY A 283 3.21 -0.11 -34.68
CA GLY A 283 2.01 0.71 -34.57
C GLY A 283 0.94 0.15 -33.63
N THR A 284 1.14 -1.02 -33.00
CA THR A 284 0.21 -1.54 -31.97
C THR A 284 0.15 -0.56 -30.81
N LYS A 285 -1.06 -0.12 -30.48
CA LYS A 285 -1.30 0.81 -29.38
C LYS A 285 -0.98 0.16 -28.06
N VAL A 286 -0.35 0.93 -27.17
CA VAL A 286 -0.01 0.50 -25.82
C VAL A 286 -1.09 0.93 -24.86
N GLN A 287 -1.48 0.01 -24.00
CA GLN A 287 -2.51 0.14 -22.99
C GLN A 287 -1.96 -0.35 -21.66
N ILE A 288 -2.71 -0.20 -20.58
CA ILE A 288 -2.38 -0.87 -19.33
C ILE A 288 -2.91 -2.31 -19.31
N ARG A 289 -2.00 -3.32 -19.36
CA ARG A 289 -2.22 -4.78 -19.20
C ARG A 289 -0.93 -5.60 -19.46
N THR A 290 -0.87 -6.91 -19.60
CA THR A 290 0.32 -7.79 -19.52
C THR A 290 1.14 -8.05 -20.81
N PRO A 291 2.35 -8.75 -20.76
CA PRO A 291 3.55 -8.44 -21.53
C PRO A 291 3.85 -9.26 -22.81
N ALA A 292 4.76 -8.76 -23.61
CA ALA A 292 5.94 -9.25 -24.34
C ALA A 292 5.88 -9.27 -25.87
N SER A 293 6.74 -8.45 -26.52
CA SER A 293 6.92 -8.51 -27.96
C SER A 293 8.35 -8.30 -28.49
N GLY A 294 9.35 -8.01 -27.64
CA GLY A 294 10.71 -7.67 -28.08
C GLY A 294 10.82 -6.35 -28.86
N ARG A 295 9.73 -5.55 -28.90
CA ARG A 295 9.68 -4.23 -29.54
C ARG A 295 9.84 -3.11 -28.52
N CYS A 296 10.21 -1.93 -28.99
CA CYS A 296 10.38 -0.75 -28.18
C CYS A 296 9.07 0.03 -28.07
N LEU A 297 8.86 0.59 -26.89
CA LEU A 297 7.83 1.60 -26.67
C LEU A 297 8.21 2.87 -27.42
N ASP A 298 7.30 3.39 -28.23
CA ASP A 298 7.58 4.45 -29.19
C ASP A 298 6.55 5.59 -29.09
N VAL A 299 7.05 6.82 -29.23
CA VAL A 299 6.22 8.00 -29.44
C VAL A 299 6.11 8.23 -30.95
N PRO A 300 4.95 7.97 -31.58
CA PRO A 300 4.79 8.07 -33.03
C PRO A 300 5.24 9.41 -33.59
N GLY A 301 6.11 9.38 -34.61
CA GLY A 301 6.63 10.57 -35.27
C GLY A 301 7.41 11.51 -34.36
N ALA A 302 7.93 11.04 -33.23
CA ALA A 302 8.56 11.87 -32.19
C ALA A 302 7.69 13.09 -31.77
N SER A 303 6.38 12.90 -31.73
CA SER A 303 5.40 13.95 -31.45
C SER A 303 5.63 14.62 -30.10
N THR A 304 5.59 15.94 -30.07
CA THR A 304 5.63 16.77 -28.86
C THR A 304 4.24 17.14 -28.34
N THR A 305 3.18 16.67 -29.01
CA THR A 305 1.80 16.98 -28.67
C THR A 305 1.37 16.14 -27.46
N ASN A 306 0.72 16.77 -26.45
CA ASN A 306 0.09 16.08 -25.34
C ASN A 306 -1.03 15.17 -25.87
N GLY A 307 -1.19 13.98 -25.24
CA GLY A 307 -2.19 13.01 -25.67
C GLY A 307 -1.76 12.11 -26.83
N THR A 308 -0.50 12.21 -27.30
CA THR A 308 0.02 11.29 -28.30
C THR A 308 0.08 9.87 -27.71
N GLN A 309 -0.76 8.98 -28.22
CA GLN A 309 -0.81 7.59 -27.74
C GLN A 309 0.46 6.83 -28.10
N LEU A 310 1.03 6.14 -27.12
CA LEU A 310 2.21 5.30 -27.31
C LEU A 310 1.87 4.03 -28.08
N VAL A 311 2.84 3.57 -28.86
CA VAL A 311 2.75 2.36 -29.68
C VAL A 311 3.98 1.48 -29.49
N LEU A 312 3.92 0.25 -29.99
CA LEU A 312 5.12 -0.56 -30.20
C LEU A 312 5.69 -0.28 -31.59
N TRP A 313 7.01 -0.25 -31.69
CA TRP A 313 7.73 -0.11 -32.96
C TRP A 313 9.01 -0.90 -32.90
N ASP A 314 9.57 -1.23 -34.09
CA ASP A 314 10.89 -1.84 -34.16
C ASP A 314 11.92 -0.94 -33.49
N CYS A 315 12.79 -1.52 -32.67
CA CYS A 315 13.83 -0.76 -31.97
C CYS A 315 14.82 -0.15 -32.93
N ASN A 316 14.92 1.17 -32.98
CA ASN A 316 15.82 1.92 -33.85
C ASN A 316 16.79 2.85 -33.11
N GLY A 317 16.66 2.95 -31.76
CA GLY A 317 17.52 3.76 -30.91
C GLY A 317 17.28 5.27 -30.98
N ALA A 318 16.24 5.72 -31.69
CA ALA A 318 15.88 7.14 -31.77
C ALA A 318 15.38 7.69 -30.41
N SER A 319 15.35 9.02 -30.24
CA SER A 319 14.99 9.67 -28.98
C SER A 319 13.55 9.36 -28.53
N ASN A 320 12.64 9.16 -29.48
CA ASN A 320 11.25 8.79 -29.20
C ASN A 320 11.04 7.35 -28.70
N GLN A 321 12.11 6.57 -28.65
CA GLN A 321 12.15 5.23 -28.05
C GLN A 321 13.04 5.16 -26.81
N LYS A 322 13.63 6.28 -26.38
CA LYS A 322 14.44 6.34 -25.17
C LYS A 322 13.58 6.82 -24.00
N TRP A 323 13.69 6.11 -22.91
CA TRP A 323 12.92 6.37 -21.68
C TRP A 323 13.86 6.39 -20.49
N THR A 324 13.69 7.36 -19.62
CA THR A 324 14.49 7.53 -18.41
C THR A 324 13.57 7.68 -17.20
N THR A 325 13.88 7.02 -16.12
CA THR A 325 13.20 7.24 -14.85
C THR A 325 13.70 8.53 -14.21
N LEU A 326 12.78 9.39 -13.81
CA LEU A 326 13.08 10.57 -13.00
C LEU A 326 12.89 10.19 -11.55
N ALA A 327 13.93 10.28 -10.73
CA ALA A 327 13.81 10.09 -9.30
C ALA A 327 12.77 11.07 -8.72
N THR A 328 11.96 10.59 -7.79
CA THR A 328 11.12 11.45 -6.94
C THR A 328 12.05 12.15 -5.98
N GLY A 329 12.17 13.48 -6.09
CA GLY A 329 12.88 14.29 -5.10
C GLY A 329 12.12 14.36 -3.80
#